data_c0031d3c8d216ada5874f52be279f4f3
#
_entry.id   c0031d3c8d216ada5874f52be279f4f3
#
_cell.length_a   1.000
_cell.length_b   1.000
_cell.length_c   1.000
_cell.angle_alpha   90.00
_cell.angle_beta   90.00
_cell.angle_gamma   90.00
#
_symmetry.space_group_name_H-M   'P 1'
#
loop_
_entity.id
_entity.type
_entity.pdbx_description
1 polymer ?
#
loop_
_entity_poly.entity_id
_entity_poly.type
_entity_poly.pdbx_seq_one_letter_code
_entity_poly.pdbx_strand_id
1 'polypeptide(L)'
;MTEPIAPPAKSTPPTAKAKQRPARQPSPVLEKLFALCPRMFGARFLPLKLGVYQELLALHPEEFKKEDLKIALGQHARSTRYLEAVAMGEQRHDLNAQPVEPVAPEHVHHAILEVFRRRQARGPQAAAIWLRARFVAAIEASGLARDAYMERMPTPDPVAAGVLEEAFAEIGERAAKNEALRRAYAASGKTVAEFAEMYGMDLGDVLKAVL
;
A
#
# COMPACT_ATOMS: atom_id res chain seq x y z
N MET A 1 -31.87 -49.08 49.78
CA MET A 1 -32.26 -47.70 49.46
C MET A 1 -31.00 -46.92 49.17
N THR A 2 -30.70 -46.79 47.91
CA THR A 2 -29.50 -46.13 47.43
C THR A 2 -29.94 -44.93 46.55
N GLU A 3 -29.68 -43.73 47.05
CA GLU A 3 -29.99 -42.50 46.31
C GLU A 3 -28.99 -42.28 45.17
N PRO A 4 -29.40 -41.79 43.98
CA PRO A 4 -28.50 -41.48 42.88
C PRO A 4 -27.91 -40.08 43.02
N ILE A 5 -26.58 -39.99 42.97
CA ILE A 5 -25.81 -38.76 42.96
C ILE A 5 -25.99 -38.05 41.60
N ALA A 6 -26.44 -36.82 41.60
CA ALA A 6 -26.54 -35.96 40.44
C ALA A 6 -25.14 -35.46 39.99
N PRO A 7 -24.83 -35.33 38.69
CA PRO A 7 -23.57 -34.80 38.20
C PRO A 7 -23.48 -33.30 38.35
N PRO A 8 -22.26 -32.72 38.55
CA PRO A 8 -22.07 -31.29 38.73
C PRO A 8 -22.30 -30.49 37.47
N ALA A 9 -22.99 -29.37 37.60
CA ALA A 9 -23.26 -28.39 36.55
C ALA A 9 -21.95 -27.81 35.97
N LYS A 10 -21.81 -27.91 34.65
CA LYS A 10 -20.73 -27.23 33.91
C LYS A 10 -20.96 -25.73 33.94
N SER A 11 -20.09 -25.02 34.64
CA SER A 11 -20.02 -23.56 34.63
C SER A 11 -19.45 -23.09 33.28
N THR A 12 -20.27 -22.46 32.46
CA THR A 12 -19.86 -21.73 31.25
C THR A 12 -19.04 -20.49 31.64
N PRO A 13 -17.86 -20.25 31.06
CA PRO A 13 -17.13 -19.03 31.34
C PRO A 13 -17.84 -17.81 30.70
N PRO A 14 -17.81 -16.62 31.34
CA PRO A 14 -18.47 -15.45 30.82
C PRO A 14 -17.79 -14.99 29.52
N THR A 15 -18.55 -14.91 28.45
CA THR A 15 -18.16 -14.34 27.16
C THR A 15 -17.73 -12.89 27.38
N ALA A 16 -16.45 -12.61 27.27
CA ALA A 16 -15.94 -11.25 27.31
C ALA A 16 -16.53 -10.46 26.14
N LYS A 17 -17.45 -9.55 26.45
CA LYS A 17 -17.98 -8.58 25.49
C LYS A 17 -16.81 -7.75 24.95
N ALA A 18 -16.45 -7.99 23.68
CA ALA A 18 -15.52 -7.14 22.95
C ALA A 18 -16.04 -5.69 23.05
N LYS A 19 -15.27 -4.82 23.69
CA LYS A 19 -15.52 -3.38 23.72
C LYS A 19 -15.58 -2.88 22.28
N GLN A 20 -16.78 -2.71 21.74
CA GLN A 20 -17.00 -2.01 20.48
C GLN A 20 -16.47 -0.59 20.67
N ARG A 21 -15.36 -0.26 20.01
CA ARG A 21 -14.91 1.13 19.89
C ARG A 21 -16.06 1.91 19.25
N PRO A 22 -16.50 3.03 19.86
CA PRO A 22 -17.55 3.84 19.27
C PRO A 22 -17.14 4.20 17.84
N ALA A 23 -18.04 4.01 16.89
CA ALA A 23 -17.85 4.42 15.50
C ALA A 23 -17.49 5.92 15.53
N ARG A 24 -16.27 6.26 15.08
CA ARG A 24 -15.85 7.65 14.98
C ARG A 24 -16.79 8.33 13.99
N GLN A 25 -17.65 9.22 14.49
CA GLN A 25 -18.49 10.04 13.62
C GLN A 25 -17.55 10.84 12.70
N PRO A 26 -17.81 10.88 11.40
CA PRO A 26 -17.03 11.70 10.48
C PRO A 26 -17.12 13.15 10.94
N SER A 27 -15.98 13.87 10.85
CA SER A 27 -15.96 15.30 11.15
C SER A 27 -16.91 16.01 10.18
N PRO A 28 -17.75 16.98 10.63
CA PRO A 28 -18.60 17.77 9.74
C PRO A 28 -17.84 18.40 8.57
N VAL A 29 -16.57 18.73 8.78
CA VAL A 29 -15.69 19.25 7.74
C VAL A 29 -15.35 18.20 6.69
N LEU A 30 -15.17 16.92 7.08
CA LEU A 30 -14.99 15.83 6.10
C LEU A 30 -16.25 15.61 5.27
N GLU A 31 -17.43 15.72 5.86
CA GLU A 31 -18.70 15.62 5.12
C GLU A 31 -18.83 16.75 4.10
N LYS A 32 -18.45 17.99 4.47
CA LYS A 32 -18.39 19.11 3.52
C LYS A 32 -17.37 18.85 2.41
N LEU A 33 -16.18 18.35 2.73
CA LEU A 33 -15.18 17.99 1.72
C LEU A 33 -15.69 16.91 0.75
N PHE A 34 -16.45 15.92 1.25
CA PHE A 34 -17.09 14.92 0.40
C PHE A 34 -18.16 15.54 -0.53
N ALA A 35 -18.92 16.50 -0.04
CA ALA A 35 -19.93 17.19 -0.85
C ALA A 35 -19.29 18.08 -1.92
N LEU A 36 -18.24 18.83 -1.59
CA LEU A 36 -17.56 19.77 -2.51
C LEU A 36 -16.67 19.06 -3.53
N CYS A 37 -15.95 18.03 -3.10
CA CYS A 37 -14.98 17.32 -3.94
C CYS A 37 -15.21 15.80 -3.86
N PRO A 38 -16.36 15.28 -4.36
CA PRO A 38 -16.74 13.86 -4.21
C PRO A 38 -15.78 12.89 -4.92
N ARG A 39 -15.09 13.33 -5.96
CA ARG A 39 -14.08 12.53 -6.67
C ARG A 39 -12.82 12.30 -5.84
N MET A 40 -12.46 13.26 -4.98
CA MET A 40 -11.24 13.20 -4.16
C MET A 40 -11.48 12.56 -2.80
N PHE A 41 -12.61 12.86 -2.17
CA PHE A 41 -12.91 12.46 -0.79
C PHE A 41 -14.05 11.43 -0.69
N GLY A 42 -14.64 11.01 -1.81
CA GLY A 42 -15.81 10.13 -1.84
C GLY A 42 -15.48 8.63 -1.76
N ALA A 43 -15.97 7.85 -2.73
CA ALA A 43 -15.85 6.40 -2.72
C ALA A 43 -14.40 5.91 -2.87
N ARG A 44 -13.58 6.59 -3.68
CA ARG A 44 -12.15 6.34 -3.87
C ARG A 44 -11.35 7.46 -3.24
N PHE A 45 -10.38 7.10 -2.38
CA PHE A 45 -9.44 8.06 -1.82
C PHE A 45 -8.23 8.15 -2.74
N LEU A 46 -7.91 9.37 -3.16
CA LEU A 46 -6.76 9.64 -4.03
C LEU A 46 -5.69 10.42 -3.24
N PRO A 47 -4.38 10.20 -3.51
CA PRO A 47 -3.34 11.00 -2.91
C PRO A 47 -3.51 12.48 -3.29
N LEU A 48 -3.52 13.34 -2.28
CA LEU A 48 -3.72 14.78 -2.43
C LEU A 48 -2.44 15.46 -2.94
N LYS A 49 -2.57 16.42 -3.85
CA LYS A 49 -1.46 17.27 -4.27
C LYS A 49 -0.90 18.09 -3.10
N LEU A 50 0.34 18.52 -3.20
CA LEU A 50 0.91 19.45 -2.24
C LEU A 50 0.18 20.81 -2.34
N GLY A 51 -0.06 21.43 -1.19
CA GLY A 51 -0.75 22.73 -1.14
C GLY A 51 -2.29 22.66 -1.18
N VAL A 52 -2.90 21.47 -1.20
CA VAL A 52 -4.37 21.32 -1.22
C VAL A 52 -5.07 22.04 -0.06
N TYR A 53 -4.41 22.13 1.09
CA TYR A 53 -4.93 22.86 2.25
C TYR A 53 -5.11 24.35 1.95
N GLN A 54 -4.09 25.00 1.37
CA GLN A 54 -4.13 26.41 1.01
C GLN A 54 -5.15 26.67 -0.10
N GLU A 55 -5.22 25.78 -1.06
CA GLU A 55 -6.17 25.86 -2.16
C GLU A 55 -7.63 25.80 -1.68
N LEU A 56 -7.95 24.85 -0.80
CA LEU A 56 -9.29 24.74 -0.21
C LEU A 56 -9.69 25.99 0.58
N LEU A 57 -8.76 26.58 1.33
CA LEU A 57 -9.02 27.83 2.06
C LEU A 57 -9.22 29.02 1.12
N ALA A 58 -8.50 29.06 -0.01
CA ALA A 58 -8.65 30.14 -0.99
C ALA A 58 -9.96 30.04 -1.77
N LEU A 59 -10.37 28.82 -2.13
CA LEU A 59 -11.60 28.57 -2.89
C LEU A 59 -12.87 28.69 -2.03
N HIS A 60 -12.78 28.33 -0.75
CA HIS A 60 -13.94 28.23 0.15
C HIS A 60 -13.66 28.90 1.52
N PRO A 61 -13.32 30.21 1.55
CA PRO A 61 -12.92 30.89 2.78
C PRO A 61 -14.02 30.94 3.85
N GLU A 62 -15.29 30.98 3.44
CA GLU A 62 -16.44 31.02 4.37
C GLU A 62 -16.86 29.63 4.86
N GLU A 63 -16.46 28.57 4.16
CA GLU A 63 -16.86 27.20 4.46
C GLU A 63 -15.95 26.51 5.48
N PHE A 64 -14.66 26.90 5.51
CA PHE A 64 -13.66 26.23 6.31
C PHE A 64 -12.91 27.17 7.25
N LYS A 65 -12.92 26.84 8.54
CA LYS A 65 -11.98 27.41 9.51
C LYS A 65 -10.64 26.68 9.35
N LYS A 66 -9.53 27.44 9.43
CA LYS A 66 -8.16 26.93 9.22
C LYS A 66 -7.84 25.70 10.07
N GLU A 67 -8.14 25.78 11.37
CA GLU A 67 -7.85 24.72 12.34
C GLU A 67 -8.68 23.46 12.07
N ASP A 68 -9.98 23.62 11.79
CA ASP A 68 -10.89 22.52 11.54
C ASP A 68 -10.54 21.79 10.24
N LEU A 69 -10.21 22.54 9.18
CA LEU A 69 -9.77 21.97 7.91
C LEU A 69 -8.44 21.21 8.07
N LYS A 70 -7.48 21.77 8.81
CA LYS A 70 -6.20 21.10 9.10
C LYS A 70 -6.40 19.79 9.83
N ILE A 71 -7.29 19.77 10.83
CA ILE A 71 -7.64 18.54 11.58
C ILE A 71 -8.30 17.52 10.65
N ALA A 72 -9.27 17.94 9.84
CA ALA A 72 -10.02 17.07 8.93
C ALA A 72 -9.12 16.45 7.87
N LEU A 73 -8.29 17.23 7.19
CA LEU A 73 -7.30 16.73 6.22
C LEU A 73 -6.27 15.81 6.87
N GLY A 74 -5.82 16.12 8.09
CA GLY A 74 -4.95 15.25 8.86
C GLY A 74 -5.61 13.92 9.25
N GLN A 75 -6.92 13.91 9.53
CA GLN A 75 -7.67 12.67 9.76
C GLN A 75 -7.81 11.86 8.47
N HIS A 76 -8.12 12.51 7.36
CA HIS A 76 -8.21 11.90 6.04
C HIS A 76 -6.88 11.26 5.64
N ALA A 77 -5.77 12.00 5.70
CA ALA A 77 -4.44 11.52 5.34
C ALA A 77 -3.94 10.36 6.21
N ARG A 78 -4.42 10.24 7.46
CA ARG A 78 -4.11 9.12 8.35
C ARG A 78 -5.11 7.96 8.24
N SER A 79 -6.14 8.06 7.42
CA SER A 79 -7.09 6.97 7.21
C SER A 79 -6.44 5.80 6.49
N THR A 80 -6.90 4.57 6.77
CA THR A 80 -6.34 3.38 6.12
C THR A 80 -6.55 3.41 4.61
N ARG A 81 -7.72 3.87 4.14
CA ARG A 81 -8.02 3.98 2.70
C ARG A 81 -7.07 4.94 1.98
N TYR A 82 -6.77 6.10 2.58
CA TYR A 82 -5.82 7.05 2.00
C TYR A 82 -4.40 6.48 1.95
N LEU A 83 -3.94 5.88 3.05
CA LEU A 83 -2.63 5.26 3.11
C LEU A 83 -2.51 4.08 2.13
N GLU A 84 -3.58 3.31 1.91
CA GLU A 84 -3.59 2.26 0.89
C GLU A 84 -3.41 2.83 -0.52
N ALA A 85 -4.09 3.93 -0.87
CA ALA A 85 -3.90 4.59 -2.16
C ALA A 85 -2.46 5.10 -2.35
N VAL A 86 -1.87 5.72 -1.31
CA VAL A 86 -0.46 6.14 -1.34
C VAL A 86 0.48 4.93 -1.46
N ALA A 87 0.24 3.85 -0.72
CA ALA A 87 1.04 2.62 -0.74
C ALA A 87 0.95 1.87 -2.09
N MET A 88 -0.08 2.13 -2.89
CA MET A 88 -0.19 1.61 -4.26
C MET A 88 0.68 2.38 -5.27
N GLY A 89 1.30 3.49 -4.88
CA GLY A 89 2.10 4.33 -5.77
C GLY A 89 1.25 5.20 -6.70
N GLU A 90 -0.03 5.43 -6.37
CA GLU A 90 -0.88 6.33 -7.17
C GLU A 90 -0.31 7.75 -7.16
N GLN A 91 -0.48 8.46 -8.29
CA GLN A 91 -0.07 9.87 -8.38
C GLN A 91 -0.89 10.76 -7.44
N ARG A 92 -0.35 11.92 -7.12
CA ARG A 92 -1.10 12.99 -6.43
C ARG A 92 -2.09 13.60 -7.39
N HIS A 93 -3.24 13.99 -6.87
CA HIS A 93 -4.34 14.55 -7.66
C HIS A 93 -4.72 15.93 -7.12
N ASP A 94 -5.15 16.81 -8.03
CA ASP A 94 -5.77 18.08 -7.68
C ASP A 94 -7.23 17.89 -7.19
N LEU A 95 -7.92 19.00 -6.86
CA LEU A 95 -9.31 18.94 -6.39
C LEU A 95 -10.31 18.44 -7.44
N ASN A 96 -9.93 18.44 -8.74
CA ASN A 96 -10.73 17.92 -9.83
C ASN A 96 -10.43 16.42 -10.12
N ALA A 97 -9.60 15.79 -9.28
CA ALA A 97 -9.13 14.42 -9.44
C ALA A 97 -8.29 14.21 -10.72
N GLN A 98 -7.56 15.25 -11.16
CA GLN A 98 -6.59 15.13 -12.23
C GLN A 98 -5.22 14.79 -11.64
N PRO A 99 -4.48 13.81 -12.21
CA PRO A 99 -3.13 13.49 -11.75
C PRO A 99 -2.19 14.66 -12.06
N VAL A 100 -1.35 15.05 -11.08
CA VAL A 100 -0.45 16.20 -11.19
C VAL A 100 1.02 15.85 -11.00
N GLU A 101 1.34 15.01 -10.04
CA GLU A 101 2.72 14.66 -9.69
C GLU A 101 2.82 13.28 -9.02
N PRO A 102 3.95 12.59 -9.13
CA PRO A 102 4.16 11.34 -8.39
C PRO A 102 4.27 11.61 -6.89
N VAL A 103 3.86 10.63 -6.10
CA VAL A 103 4.14 10.64 -4.66
C VAL A 103 5.63 10.31 -4.46
N ALA A 104 6.32 11.08 -3.62
CA ALA A 104 7.72 10.80 -3.31
C ALA A 104 7.91 9.39 -2.74
N PRO A 105 8.97 8.66 -3.14
CA PRO A 105 9.21 7.27 -2.71
C PRO A 105 9.19 7.10 -1.19
N GLU A 106 9.69 8.08 -0.44
CA GLU A 106 9.69 8.08 1.03
C GLU A 106 8.27 8.05 1.61
N HIS A 107 7.35 8.79 0.98
CA HIS A 107 5.95 8.81 1.41
C HIS A 107 5.23 7.50 1.07
N VAL A 108 5.56 6.91 -0.10
CA VAL A 108 5.03 5.59 -0.49
C VAL A 108 5.51 4.54 0.51
N HIS A 109 6.81 4.49 0.79
CA HIS A 109 7.42 3.56 1.75
C HIS A 109 6.81 3.70 3.15
N HIS A 110 6.69 4.92 3.66
CA HIS A 110 6.03 5.19 4.94
C HIS A 110 4.58 4.69 4.97
N ALA A 111 3.82 4.93 3.90
CA ALA A 111 2.44 4.46 3.81
C ALA A 111 2.36 2.92 3.78
N ILE A 112 3.29 2.24 3.08
CA ILE A 112 3.41 0.79 3.08
C ILE A 112 3.60 0.26 4.50
N LEU A 113 4.53 0.82 5.27
CA LEU A 113 4.80 0.40 6.66
C LEU A 113 3.59 0.64 7.58
N GLU A 114 2.91 1.78 7.45
CA GLU A 114 1.71 2.08 8.25
C GLU A 114 0.54 1.15 7.93
N VAL A 115 0.32 0.82 6.66
CA VAL A 115 -0.71 -0.15 6.26
C VAL A 115 -0.34 -1.55 6.75
N PHE A 116 0.93 -1.96 6.61
CA PHE A 116 1.43 -3.24 7.11
C PHE A 116 1.17 -3.39 8.61
N ARG A 117 1.57 -2.42 9.43
CA ARG A 117 1.33 -2.41 10.88
C ARG A 117 -0.14 -2.64 11.24
N ARG A 118 -1.07 -2.06 10.48
CA ARG A 118 -2.51 -2.22 10.69
C ARG A 118 -3.03 -3.57 10.24
N ARG A 119 -2.46 -4.14 9.16
CA ARG A 119 -2.83 -5.45 8.62
C ARG A 119 -2.26 -6.58 9.46
N GLN A 120 -1.03 -6.43 9.97
CA GLN A 120 -0.35 -7.43 10.79
C GLN A 120 -1.18 -7.82 12.03
N ALA A 121 -1.87 -6.87 12.65
CA ALA A 121 -2.74 -7.12 13.80
C ALA A 121 -3.97 -8.01 13.47
N ARG A 122 -4.31 -8.17 12.18
CA ARG A 122 -5.49 -8.95 11.73
C ARG A 122 -5.11 -10.30 11.11
N GLY A 123 -3.95 -10.39 10.47
CA GLY A 123 -3.47 -11.60 9.80
C GLY A 123 -2.02 -11.45 9.37
N PRO A 124 -1.06 -11.88 10.23
CA PRO A 124 0.37 -11.61 10.02
C PRO A 124 0.90 -12.16 8.69
N GLN A 125 0.50 -13.38 8.33
CA GLN A 125 0.99 -14.01 7.10
C GLN A 125 0.49 -13.32 5.82
N ALA A 126 -0.80 -12.99 5.76
CA ALA A 126 -1.37 -12.25 4.63
C ALA A 126 -0.78 -10.83 4.54
N ALA A 127 -0.47 -10.22 5.69
CA ALA A 127 0.19 -8.91 5.75
C ALA A 127 1.63 -8.96 5.20
N ALA A 128 2.40 -10.01 5.49
CA ALA A 128 3.77 -10.19 4.98
C ALA A 128 3.79 -10.39 3.46
N ILE A 129 2.89 -11.21 2.91
CA ILE A 129 2.75 -11.39 1.44
C ILE A 129 2.42 -10.06 0.76
N TRP A 130 1.48 -9.32 1.31
CA TRP A 130 1.11 -8.00 0.80
C TRP A 130 2.28 -7.02 0.87
N LEU A 131 3.01 -7.01 1.99
CA LEU A 131 4.17 -6.13 2.22
C LEU A 131 5.25 -6.36 1.17
N ARG A 132 5.61 -7.64 0.95
CA ARG A 132 6.62 -8.02 -0.05
C ARG A 132 6.24 -7.51 -1.44
N ALA A 133 5.00 -7.76 -1.88
CA ALA A 133 4.53 -7.28 -3.18
C ALA A 133 4.55 -5.74 -3.30
N ARG A 134 4.27 -5.01 -2.20
CA ARG A 134 4.35 -3.54 -2.19
C ARG A 134 5.78 -3.03 -2.22
N PHE A 135 6.69 -3.67 -1.48
CA PHE A 135 8.11 -3.31 -1.53
C PHE A 135 8.71 -3.53 -2.91
N VAL A 136 8.48 -4.67 -3.54
CA VAL A 136 8.93 -4.93 -4.92
C VAL A 136 8.46 -3.80 -5.84
N ALA A 137 7.15 -3.49 -5.84
CA ALA A 137 6.62 -2.43 -6.69
C ALA A 137 7.19 -1.03 -6.36
N ALA A 138 7.38 -0.70 -5.08
CA ALA A 138 7.91 0.59 -4.65
C ALA A 138 9.39 0.76 -4.99
N ILE A 139 10.21 -0.29 -4.82
CA ILE A 139 11.62 -0.29 -5.19
C ILE A 139 11.77 -0.06 -6.70
N GLU A 140 11.03 -0.83 -7.51
CA GLU A 140 11.07 -0.69 -8.96
C GLU A 140 10.62 0.69 -9.44
N ALA A 141 9.51 1.19 -8.89
CA ALA A 141 8.98 2.52 -9.23
C ALA A 141 9.92 3.66 -8.80
N SER A 142 10.71 3.46 -7.75
CA SER A 142 11.67 4.48 -7.27
C SER A 142 12.86 4.68 -8.20
N GLY A 143 13.25 3.66 -8.97
CA GLY A 143 14.46 3.64 -9.79
C GLY A 143 15.77 3.75 -8.99
N LEU A 144 15.72 3.65 -7.65
CA LEU A 144 16.89 3.78 -6.79
C LEU A 144 17.68 2.47 -6.70
N ALA A 145 19.01 2.58 -6.67
CA ALA A 145 19.84 1.46 -6.28
C ALA A 145 19.58 1.08 -4.81
N ARG A 146 19.88 -0.19 -4.45
CA ARG A 146 19.61 -0.74 -3.12
C ARG A 146 20.10 0.15 -1.98
N ASP A 147 21.40 0.54 -2.04
CA ASP A 147 22.01 1.31 -0.95
C ASP A 147 21.35 2.67 -0.78
N ALA A 148 21.05 3.37 -1.88
CA ALA A 148 20.36 4.64 -1.88
C ALA A 148 18.91 4.51 -1.36
N TYR A 149 18.24 3.39 -1.69
CA TYR A 149 16.90 3.10 -1.16
C TYR A 149 16.93 2.86 0.35
N MET A 150 17.85 2.02 0.83
CA MET A 150 18.00 1.69 2.25
C MET A 150 18.35 2.92 3.11
N GLU A 151 19.20 3.81 2.59
CA GLU A 151 19.58 5.05 3.27
C GLU A 151 18.38 6.01 3.41
N ARG A 152 17.58 6.16 2.35
CA ARG A 152 16.46 7.10 2.31
C ARG A 152 15.18 6.59 2.98
N MET A 153 14.99 5.26 3.06
CA MET A 153 13.78 4.60 3.57
C MET A 153 14.08 3.71 4.78
N PRO A 154 14.29 4.30 5.96
CA PRO A 154 14.56 3.53 7.16
C PRO A 154 13.39 2.62 7.52
N THR A 155 13.67 1.35 7.77
CA THR A 155 12.68 0.31 8.12
C THR A 155 12.99 -0.23 9.51
N PRO A 156 12.50 0.43 10.58
CA PRO A 156 12.86 0.06 11.96
C PRO A 156 12.20 -1.23 12.45
N ASP A 157 11.09 -1.65 11.85
CA ASP A 157 10.42 -2.91 12.20
C ASP A 157 11.23 -4.09 11.65
N PRO A 158 11.70 -5.04 12.50
CA PRO A 158 12.57 -6.14 12.07
C PRO A 158 11.88 -7.11 11.11
N VAL A 159 10.56 -7.30 11.23
CA VAL A 159 9.80 -8.16 10.31
C VAL A 159 9.72 -7.48 8.94
N ALA A 160 9.39 -6.20 8.93
CA ALA A 160 9.35 -5.44 7.68
C ALA A 160 10.74 -5.33 7.02
N ALA A 161 11.80 -5.17 7.81
CA ALA A 161 13.18 -5.18 7.30
C ALA A 161 13.55 -6.52 6.64
N GLY A 162 13.19 -7.65 7.26
CA GLY A 162 13.39 -8.98 6.66
C GLY A 162 12.65 -9.13 5.33
N VAL A 163 11.39 -8.69 5.27
CA VAL A 163 10.59 -8.72 4.03
C VAL A 163 11.15 -7.78 2.96
N LEU A 164 11.74 -6.65 3.35
CA LEU A 164 12.42 -5.73 2.42
C LEU A 164 13.66 -6.38 1.78
N GLU A 165 14.45 -7.12 2.56
CA GLU A 165 15.58 -7.90 2.04
C GLU A 165 15.12 -8.99 1.06
N GLU A 166 14.03 -9.69 1.37
CA GLU A 166 13.43 -10.65 0.45
C GLU A 166 12.95 -10.00 -0.86
N ALA A 167 12.40 -8.79 -0.80
CA ALA A 167 11.98 -8.05 -1.98
C ALA A 167 13.18 -7.66 -2.86
N PHE A 168 14.29 -7.23 -2.29
CA PHE A 168 15.53 -6.98 -3.04
C PHE A 168 16.10 -8.25 -3.66
N ALA A 169 16.10 -9.37 -2.93
CA ALA A 169 16.53 -10.65 -3.46
C ALA A 169 15.70 -11.07 -4.68
N GLU A 170 14.36 -10.98 -4.58
CA GLU A 170 13.44 -11.27 -5.68
C GLU A 170 13.71 -10.43 -6.93
N ILE A 171 13.91 -9.13 -6.75
CA ILE A 171 14.26 -8.21 -7.87
C ILE A 171 15.59 -8.61 -8.49
N GLY A 172 16.61 -8.92 -7.68
CA GLY A 172 17.92 -9.34 -8.14
C GLY A 172 17.87 -10.66 -8.92
N GLU A 173 17.17 -11.66 -8.41
CA GLU A 173 16.97 -12.95 -9.10
C GLU A 173 16.27 -12.77 -10.44
N ARG A 174 15.21 -11.95 -10.48
CA ARG A 174 14.52 -11.65 -11.74
C ARG A 174 15.39 -10.92 -12.73
N ALA A 175 16.18 -9.95 -12.29
CA ALA A 175 17.12 -9.23 -13.14
C ALA A 175 18.21 -10.15 -13.70
N ALA A 176 18.79 -11.02 -12.87
CA ALA A 176 19.79 -12.00 -13.30
C ALA A 176 19.21 -13.01 -14.31
N LYS A 177 17.98 -13.47 -14.09
CA LYS A 177 17.28 -14.37 -15.01
C LYS A 177 17.02 -13.70 -16.37
N ASN A 178 16.55 -12.44 -16.36
CA ASN A 178 16.32 -11.69 -17.57
C ASN A 178 17.63 -11.43 -18.34
N GLU A 179 18.71 -11.11 -17.62
CA GLU A 179 20.03 -10.91 -18.23
C GLU A 179 20.57 -12.19 -18.85
N ALA A 180 20.43 -13.33 -18.18
CA ALA A 180 20.81 -14.62 -18.74
C ALA A 180 20.02 -14.95 -20.02
N LEU A 181 18.71 -14.63 -20.01
CA LEU A 181 17.85 -14.83 -21.16
C LEU A 181 18.23 -13.92 -22.34
N ARG A 182 18.55 -12.66 -22.08
CA ARG A 182 19.06 -11.71 -23.10
C ARG A 182 20.33 -12.21 -23.75
N ARG A 183 21.29 -12.70 -22.95
CA ARG A 183 22.55 -13.26 -23.46
C ARG A 183 22.31 -14.49 -24.31
N ALA A 184 21.46 -15.41 -23.86
CA ALA A 184 21.11 -16.61 -24.62
C ALA A 184 20.42 -16.26 -25.96
N TYR A 185 19.48 -15.31 -25.91
CA TYR A 185 18.81 -14.82 -27.11
C TYR A 185 19.80 -14.18 -28.10
N ALA A 186 20.65 -13.28 -27.63
CA ALA A 186 21.66 -12.63 -28.48
C ALA A 186 22.64 -13.64 -29.13
N ALA A 187 23.02 -14.68 -28.38
CA ALA A 187 23.88 -15.73 -28.88
C ALA A 187 23.19 -16.68 -29.86
N SER A 188 21.89 -16.78 -29.84
CA SER A 188 21.13 -17.73 -30.67
C SER A 188 21.05 -17.34 -32.15
N GLY A 189 21.17 -16.05 -32.48
CA GLY A 189 20.94 -15.52 -33.81
C GLY A 189 19.54 -15.73 -34.39
N LYS A 190 18.58 -16.09 -33.56
CA LYS A 190 17.19 -16.41 -33.94
C LYS A 190 16.27 -15.22 -33.74
N THR A 191 15.10 -15.29 -34.37
CA THR A 191 14.00 -14.37 -34.08
C THR A 191 13.42 -14.68 -32.67
N VAL A 192 12.71 -13.72 -32.07
CA VAL A 192 12.09 -13.92 -30.75
C VAL A 192 11.12 -15.09 -30.75
N ALA A 193 10.35 -15.25 -31.85
CA ALA A 193 9.38 -16.34 -31.99
C ALA A 193 10.07 -17.73 -32.04
N GLU A 194 11.11 -17.88 -32.86
CA GLU A 194 11.90 -19.13 -32.95
C GLU A 194 12.62 -19.44 -31.64
N PHE A 195 13.11 -18.42 -30.94
CA PHE A 195 13.74 -18.59 -29.63
C PHE A 195 12.72 -19.05 -28.58
N ALA A 196 11.55 -18.42 -28.53
CA ALA A 196 10.47 -18.80 -27.61
C ALA A 196 10.03 -20.26 -27.86
N GLU A 197 9.83 -20.66 -29.11
CA GLU A 197 9.47 -22.03 -29.49
C GLU A 197 10.55 -23.03 -29.10
N MET A 198 11.82 -22.72 -29.35
CA MET A 198 12.95 -23.60 -29.04
C MET A 198 13.08 -23.90 -27.53
N TYR A 199 12.77 -22.94 -26.67
CA TYR A 199 12.84 -23.09 -25.21
C TYR A 199 11.49 -23.36 -24.53
N GLY A 200 10.40 -23.51 -25.31
CA GLY A 200 9.06 -23.72 -24.79
C GLY A 200 8.54 -22.59 -23.90
N MET A 201 8.94 -21.34 -24.21
CA MET A 201 8.59 -20.14 -23.46
C MET A 201 7.44 -19.38 -24.11
N ASP A 202 6.68 -18.65 -23.29
CA ASP A 202 5.69 -17.70 -23.81
C ASP A 202 6.37 -16.55 -24.57
N LEU A 203 5.87 -16.22 -25.76
CA LEU A 203 6.42 -15.16 -26.62
C LEU A 203 6.42 -13.80 -25.91
N GLY A 204 5.37 -13.48 -25.17
CA GLY A 204 5.26 -12.22 -24.42
C GLY A 204 6.27 -12.12 -23.29
N ASP A 205 6.61 -13.23 -22.64
CA ASP A 205 7.60 -13.25 -21.55
C ASP A 205 9.02 -13.11 -22.12
N VAL A 206 9.31 -13.74 -23.25
CA VAL A 206 10.60 -13.51 -23.96
C VAL A 206 10.72 -12.06 -24.39
N LEU A 207 9.69 -11.49 -25.02
CA LEU A 207 9.69 -10.07 -25.44
C LEU A 207 9.96 -9.12 -24.27
N LYS A 208 9.30 -9.31 -23.11
CA LYS A 208 9.54 -8.48 -21.91
C LYS A 208 10.96 -8.61 -21.35
N ALA A 209 11.58 -9.77 -21.51
CA ALA A 209 12.90 -10.00 -20.98
C ALA A 209 14.02 -9.52 -21.90
N VAL A 210 13.83 -9.52 -23.24
CA VAL A 210 14.89 -9.24 -24.22
C VAL A 210 14.83 -7.85 -24.85
N LEU A 211 13.69 -7.17 -24.80
CA LEU A 211 13.52 -5.77 -25.21
C LEU A 211 13.58 -4.84 -23.99
#